data_8a39cf8469b2c70f95538f94e460688a
#
_entry.id   8a39cf8469b2c70f95538f94e460688a
#
_cell.length_a   1.000
_cell.length_b   1.000
_cell.length_c   1.000
_cell.angle_alpha   90.00
_cell.angle_beta   90.00
_cell.angle_gamma   90.00
#
_symmetry.space_group_name_H-M   'P 1'
#
loop_
_entity.id
_entity.type
_entity.pdbx_description
1 polymer ?
#
loop_
_entity_poly.entity_id
_entity_poly.type
_entity_poly.pdbx_seq_one_letter_code
_entity_poly.pdbx_strand_id
1 'polypeptide(L)'
;MINLYQIINSIFESNTFILTYENQCWIIDIGDTDKISDFISDKYELNGVLLTHSHFDHIYGINDFHKKFPDCKIYTSEYGKIALKDAKKNLSFYHEQAIEYLEDNVQVLKEGDKIELFPNIYLEVLETPGHCPSCLTYYTDNYIFTGDSYIPNLKVVTNLPKGNKIQAQESVERIKRLAETRTVCPGHGESYIHNK
;
A
#
# COMPACT_ATOMS: atom_id res chain seq x y z
N MET A 1 -15.34 -4.28 15.49
CA MET A 1 -15.52 -3.58 14.19
C MET A 1 -14.16 -3.02 13.80
N ILE A 2 -13.74 -3.12 12.54
CA ILE A 2 -12.49 -2.50 12.06
C ILE A 2 -12.69 -0.99 11.97
N ASN A 3 -11.73 -0.23 12.49
CA ASN A 3 -11.63 1.19 12.22
C ASN A 3 -10.56 1.43 11.15
N LEU A 4 -10.79 2.40 10.29
CA LEU A 4 -9.88 2.85 9.25
C LEU A 4 -9.44 4.28 9.55
N TYR A 5 -8.13 4.52 9.49
CA TYR A 5 -7.53 5.83 9.61
C TYR A 5 -6.67 6.12 8.38
N GLN A 6 -6.69 7.36 7.94
CA GLN A 6 -5.89 7.85 6.81
C GLN A 6 -4.90 8.89 7.31
N ILE A 7 -3.63 8.71 6.97
CA ILE A 7 -2.57 9.70 7.16
C ILE A 7 -2.21 10.22 5.78
N ILE A 8 -2.32 11.54 5.59
CA ILE A 8 -1.79 12.21 4.40
C ILE A 8 -0.32 12.51 4.65
N ASN A 9 0.52 11.92 3.84
CA ASN A 9 1.97 12.02 3.93
C ASN A 9 2.49 13.33 3.35
N SER A 10 3.67 13.77 3.79
CA SER A 10 4.26 15.04 3.35
C SER A 10 4.84 14.99 1.94
N ILE A 11 5.23 13.81 1.44
CA ILE A 11 5.73 13.65 0.07
C ILE A 11 4.56 13.30 -0.86
N PHE A 12 4.32 14.16 -1.83
CA PHE A 12 3.28 14.02 -2.87
C PHE A 12 1.87 13.79 -2.35
N GLU A 13 1.60 14.08 -1.06
CA GLU A 13 0.30 13.83 -0.42
C GLU A 13 -0.18 12.37 -0.62
N SER A 14 0.80 11.42 -0.64
CA SER A 14 0.47 10.00 -0.68
C SER A 14 -0.24 9.56 0.60
N ASN A 15 -0.99 8.50 0.53
CA ASN A 15 -1.75 8.01 1.65
C ASN A 15 -1.06 6.82 2.34
N THR A 16 -1.01 6.86 3.67
CA THR A 16 -0.85 5.69 4.52
C THR A 16 -2.19 5.41 5.18
N PHE A 17 -2.66 4.15 5.11
CA PHE A 17 -3.86 3.75 5.86
C PHE A 17 -3.49 2.86 7.04
N ILE A 18 -4.21 3.02 8.15
CA ILE A 18 -4.06 2.18 9.33
C ILE A 18 -5.42 1.53 9.63
N LEU A 19 -5.44 0.22 9.64
CA LEU A 19 -6.56 -0.59 10.07
C LEU A 19 -6.35 -0.99 11.53
N THR A 20 -7.35 -0.80 12.37
CA THR A 20 -7.29 -1.23 13.78
C THR A 20 -8.48 -2.09 14.17
N TYR A 21 -8.21 -3.06 15.04
CA TYR A 21 -9.21 -3.89 15.69
C TYR A 21 -8.73 -4.19 17.11
N GLU A 22 -9.50 -3.77 18.13
CA GLU A 22 -9.07 -3.83 19.53
C GLU A 22 -7.71 -3.12 19.74
N ASN A 23 -6.69 -3.83 20.21
CA ASN A 23 -5.33 -3.32 20.41
C ASN A 23 -4.37 -3.68 19.26
N GLN A 24 -4.86 -4.20 18.15
CA GLN A 24 -4.03 -4.61 17.01
C GLN A 24 -4.16 -3.63 15.85
N CYS A 25 -3.10 -3.51 15.03
CA CYS A 25 -3.14 -2.71 13.81
C CYS A 25 -2.35 -3.32 12.64
N TRP A 26 -2.78 -2.94 11.43
CA TRP A 26 -2.09 -3.16 10.16
C TRP A 26 -1.92 -1.83 9.44
N ILE A 27 -0.86 -1.71 8.66
CA ILE A 27 -0.54 -0.50 7.89
C ILE A 27 -0.56 -0.83 6.41
N ILE A 28 -1.06 0.10 5.60
CA ILE A 28 -0.99 0.08 4.13
C ILE A 28 -0.14 1.26 3.70
N ASP A 29 0.99 0.98 3.06
CA ASP A 29 2.05 1.91 2.64
C ASP A 29 2.75 2.66 3.80
N ILE A 30 4.03 3.04 3.58
CA ILE A 30 4.88 3.66 4.59
C ILE A 30 5.39 5.02 4.09
N GLY A 31 4.71 6.07 4.48
CA GLY A 31 5.15 7.44 4.27
C GLY A 31 5.83 8.04 5.50
N ASP A 32 5.21 9.04 6.11
CA ASP A 32 5.71 9.76 7.29
C ASP A 32 5.78 8.84 8.52
N THR A 33 6.94 8.23 8.76
CA THR A 33 7.16 7.27 9.86
C THR A 33 6.86 7.85 11.23
N ASP A 34 7.13 9.13 11.47
CA ASP A 34 6.85 9.77 12.76
C ASP A 34 5.35 9.83 13.01
N LYS A 35 4.55 10.25 12.03
CA LYS A 35 3.08 10.25 12.16
C LYS A 35 2.52 8.85 12.40
N ILE A 36 3.10 7.83 11.73
CA ILE A 36 2.71 6.42 11.93
C ILE A 36 3.07 5.97 13.35
N SER A 37 4.30 6.22 13.81
CA SER A 37 4.74 5.79 15.13
C SER A 37 4.00 6.50 16.25
N ASP A 38 3.67 7.78 16.11
CA ASP A 38 2.87 8.54 17.08
C ASP A 38 1.44 7.99 17.17
N PHE A 39 0.87 7.55 16.03
CA PHE A 39 -0.44 6.93 16.03
C PHE A 39 -0.45 5.57 16.73
N ILE A 40 0.55 4.71 16.43
CA ILE A 40 0.66 3.36 17.02
C ILE A 40 1.00 3.48 18.52
N SER A 41 2.10 4.19 18.84
CA SER A 41 2.67 4.33 20.20
C SER A 41 2.53 3.03 21.01
N ASP A 42 2.27 3.12 22.32
CA ASP A 42 2.01 1.96 23.19
C ASP A 42 0.55 1.45 23.11
N LYS A 43 -0.24 1.99 22.18
CA LYS A 43 -1.67 1.74 22.08
C LYS A 43 -2.02 0.51 21.25
N TYR A 44 -1.22 0.22 20.23
CA TYR A 44 -1.49 -0.85 19.29
C TYR A 44 -0.30 -1.78 19.11
N GLU A 45 -0.59 -3.07 19.01
CA GLU A 45 0.33 -4.11 18.54
C GLU A 45 0.31 -4.11 17.01
N LEU A 46 1.48 -3.89 16.40
CA LEU A 46 1.63 -3.84 14.96
C LEU A 46 1.81 -5.24 14.38
N ASN A 47 0.84 -5.71 13.60
CA ASN A 47 0.85 -7.05 13.01
C ASN A 47 1.64 -7.13 11.69
N GLY A 48 1.67 -6.04 10.91
CA GLY A 48 2.40 -6.01 9.64
C GLY A 48 2.09 -4.77 8.79
N VAL A 49 2.84 -4.67 7.70
CA VAL A 49 2.68 -3.63 6.67
C VAL A 49 2.44 -4.28 5.32
N LEU A 50 1.48 -3.76 4.59
CA LEU A 50 1.13 -4.16 3.22
C LEU A 50 1.48 -3.00 2.28
N LEU A 51 2.38 -3.21 1.32
CA LEU A 51 2.72 -2.19 0.33
C LEU A 51 1.88 -2.38 -0.92
N THR A 52 1.14 -1.34 -1.32
CA THR A 52 0.37 -1.36 -2.56
C THR A 52 1.29 -1.41 -3.77
N HIS A 53 2.41 -0.71 -3.70
CA HIS A 53 3.48 -0.78 -4.70
C HIS A 53 4.78 -0.19 -4.15
N SER A 54 5.84 -0.17 -4.96
CA SER A 54 7.18 0.16 -4.52
C SER A 54 7.66 1.56 -4.92
N HIS A 55 6.81 2.47 -5.40
CA HIS A 55 7.26 3.81 -5.72
C HIS A 55 7.64 4.60 -4.46
N PHE A 56 8.58 5.52 -4.68
CA PHE A 56 9.26 6.30 -3.64
C PHE A 56 8.31 6.90 -2.60
N ASP A 57 7.26 7.55 -3.04
CA ASP A 57 6.31 8.26 -2.18
C ASP A 57 5.42 7.35 -1.31
N HIS A 58 5.38 6.06 -1.60
CA HIS A 58 4.70 5.04 -0.79
C HIS A 58 5.62 4.26 0.14
N ILE A 59 6.93 4.47 0.04
CA ILE A 59 7.93 3.70 0.81
C ILE A 59 9.02 4.56 1.45
N TYR A 60 8.99 5.89 1.32
CA TYR A 60 10.13 6.73 1.71
C TYR A 60 10.48 6.65 3.21
N GLY A 61 9.54 6.29 4.05
CA GLY A 61 9.74 6.07 5.47
C GLY A 61 10.25 4.67 5.86
N ILE A 62 10.40 3.74 4.90
CA ILE A 62 10.58 2.31 5.19
C ILE A 62 11.82 2.00 6.05
N ASN A 63 12.94 2.68 5.81
CA ASN A 63 14.18 2.46 6.57
C ASN A 63 14.06 3.00 8.01
N ASP A 64 13.44 4.15 8.21
CA ASP A 64 13.21 4.71 9.54
C ASP A 64 12.12 3.95 10.29
N PHE A 65 11.12 3.45 9.57
CA PHE A 65 10.11 2.56 10.09
C PHE A 65 10.73 1.25 10.64
N HIS A 66 11.61 0.61 9.86
CA HIS A 66 12.30 -0.60 10.31
C HIS A 66 13.14 -0.38 11.58
N LYS A 67 13.81 0.77 11.72
CA LYS A 67 14.55 1.09 12.93
C LYS A 67 13.68 1.13 14.18
N LYS A 68 12.42 1.59 14.04
CA LYS A 68 11.44 1.65 15.12
C LYS A 68 10.73 0.32 15.37
N PHE A 69 10.48 -0.44 14.30
CA PHE A 69 9.73 -1.70 14.32
C PHE A 69 10.48 -2.83 13.58
N PRO A 70 11.64 -3.28 14.10
CA PRO A 70 12.53 -4.20 13.38
C PRO A 70 11.91 -5.58 13.11
N ASP A 71 11.00 -6.05 13.95
CA ASP A 71 10.37 -7.36 13.85
C ASP A 71 9.12 -7.34 12.95
N CYS A 72 8.68 -6.15 12.50
CA CYS A 72 7.49 -6.02 11.68
C CYS A 72 7.73 -6.61 10.29
N LYS A 73 6.81 -7.47 9.82
CA LYS A 73 6.84 -8.03 8.47
C LYS A 73 6.27 -7.03 7.47
N ILE A 74 6.93 -6.94 6.32
CA ILE A 74 6.50 -6.12 5.18
C ILE A 74 6.06 -7.05 4.06
N TYR A 75 4.87 -6.83 3.52
CA TYR A 75 4.28 -7.65 2.47
C TYR A 75 4.19 -6.85 1.18
N THR A 76 4.61 -7.45 0.07
CA THR A 76 4.57 -6.83 -1.27
C THR A 76 4.60 -7.89 -2.36
N SER A 77 4.51 -7.50 -3.63
CA SER A 77 4.67 -8.43 -4.76
C SER A 77 6.13 -8.89 -4.94
N GLU A 78 6.34 -9.92 -5.76
CA GLU A 78 7.69 -10.36 -6.14
C GLU A 78 8.52 -9.22 -6.75
N TYR A 79 7.92 -8.45 -7.67
CA TYR A 79 8.61 -7.29 -8.24
C TYR A 79 8.84 -6.21 -7.18
N GLY A 80 7.90 -6.00 -6.26
CA GLY A 80 8.04 -5.06 -5.15
C GLY A 80 9.25 -5.39 -4.28
N LYS A 81 9.43 -6.66 -3.91
CA LYS A 81 10.59 -7.13 -3.15
C LYS A 81 11.92 -6.84 -3.85
N ILE A 82 11.96 -6.99 -5.18
CA ILE A 82 13.15 -6.64 -5.99
C ILE A 82 13.35 -5.13 -6.04
N ALA A 83 12.27 -4.36 -6.22
CA ALA A 83 12.32 -2.91 -6.36
C ALA A 83 12.69 -2.20 -5.06
N LEU A 84 12.29 -2.73 -3.91
CA LEU A 84 12.71 -2.19 -2.60
C LEU A 84 14.22 -2.13 -2.44
N LYS A 85 14.97 -3.05 -3.08
CA LYS A 85 16.43 -3.13 -3.03
C LYS A 85 17.16 -2.31 -4.10
N ASP A 86 16.42 -1.58 -4.95
CA ASP A 86 16.99 -0.90 -6.13
C ASP A 86 16.33 0.48 -6.29
N ALA A 87 17.08 1.52 -5.95
CA ALA A 87 16.61 2.90 -5.97
C ALA A 87 16.10 3.37 -7.35
N LYS A 88 16.59 2.77 -8.47
CA LYS A 88 16.08 3.09 -9.81
C LYS A 88 14.72 2.43 -10.08
N LYS A 89 14.51 1.21 -9.57
CA LYS A 89 13.25 0.49 -9.77
C LYS A 89 12.12 1.07 -8.90
N ASN A 90 12.45 1.55 -7.70
CA ASN A 90 11.49 2.20 -6.82
C ASN A 90 11.39 3.71 -7.05
N LEU A 91 12.13 4.24 -8.02
CA LEU A 91 12.18 5.64 -8.46
C LEU A 91 12.81 6.61 -7.45
N SER A 92 13.25 6.18 -6.28
CA SER A 92 13.87 7.08 -5.30
C SER A 92 15.21 7.66 -5.77
N PHE A 93 15.87 7.02 -6.73
CA PHE A 93 17.09 7.55 -7.36
C PHE A 93 16.93 8.96 -7.97
N TYR A 94 15.71 9.29 -8.40
CA TYR A 94 15.38 10.58 -9.03
C TYR A 94 14.97 11.65 -8.03
N HIS A 95 15.04 11.36 -6.73
CA HIS A 95 14.71 12.25 -5.61
C HIS A 95 15.95 12.51 -4.75
N GLU A 96 15.83 13.40 -3.77
CA GLU A 96 16.95 13.83 -2.93
C GLU A 96 17.59 12.68 -2.13
N GLN A 97 16.82 11.66 -1.79
CA GLN A 97 17.27 10.51 -1.01
C GLN A 97 16.94 9.21 -1.72
N ALA A 98 17.98 8.52 -2.20
CA ALA A 98 17.85 7.16 -2.72
C ALA A 98 17.52 6.18 -1.58
N ILE A 99 16.56 5.28 -1.83
CA ILE A 99 16.10 4.27 -0.88
C ILE A 99 16.47 2.89 -1.39
N GLU A 100 17.20 2.16 -0.57
CA GLU A 100 17.45 0.74 -0.72
C GLU A 100 17.12 0.06 0.60
N TYR A 101 16.13 -0.84 0.57
CA TYR A 101 15.71 -1.62 1.72
C TYR A 101 16.20 -3.05 1.57
N LEU A 102 17.20 -3.43 2.38
CA LEU A 102 17.96 -4.68 2.22
C LEU A 102 17.57 -5.77 3.23
N GLU A 103 16.61 -5.50 4.09
CA GLU A 103 16.21 -6.39 5.17
C GLU A 103 15.46 -7.64 4.66
N ASP A 104 15.52 -8.71 5.45
CA ASP A 104 14.96 -10.02 5.09
C ASP A 104 13.51 -10.25 5.57
N ASN A 105 12.90 -9.25 6.22
CA ASN A 105 11.52 -9.30 6.74
C ASN A 105 10.44 -9.11 5.66
N VAL A 106 10.81 -9.08 4.38
CA VAL A 106 9.88 -8.89 3.25
C VAL A 106 9.29 -10.21 2.79
N GLN A 107 7.96 -10.32 2.88
CA GLN A 107 7.17 -11.46 2.43
C GLN A 107 6.53 -11.15 1.06
N VAL A 108 6.53 -12.13 0.18
CA VAL A 108 5.93 -12.00 -1.16
C VAL A 108 4.48 -12.46 -1.14
N LEU A 109 3.62 -11.63 -1.73
CA LEU A 109 2.22 -11.91 -1.99
C LEU A 109 1.96 -11.98 -3.49
N LYS A 110 0.96 -12.77 -3.85
CA LYS A 110 0.48 -12.94 -5.23
C LYS A 110 -1.04 -12.92 -5.27
N GLU A 111 -1.57 -12.82 -6.46
CA GLU A 111 -3.01 -12.87 -6.68
C GLU A 111 -3.68 -14.08 -6.01
N GLY A 112 -4.77 -13.81 -5.31
CA GLY A 112 -5.57 -14.82 -4.63
C GLY A 112 -5.08 -15.20 -3.24
N ASP A 113 -3.93 -14.69 -2.79
CA ASP A 113 -3.49 -14.87 -1.41
C ASP A 113 -4.47 -14.19 -0.44
N LYS A 114 -4.61 -14.81 0.74
CA LYS A 114 -5.45 -14.30 1.83
C LYS A 114 -4.63 -14.14 3.09
N ILE A 115 -4.77 -12.97 3.72
CA ILE A 115 -4.14 -12.66 5.00
C ILE A 115 -5.25 -12.49 6.04
N GLU A 116 -5.14 -13.21 7.14
CA GLU A 116 -5.97 -12.91 8.31
C GLU A 116 -5.40 -11.68 9.01
N LEU A 117 -6.07 -10.54 8.81
CA LEU A 117 -5.68 -9.28 9.45
C LEU A 117 -5.97 -9.30 10.95
N PHE A 118 -7.17 -9.77 11.29
CA PHE A 118 -7.68 -9.87 12.66
C PHE A 118 -8.56 -11.13 12.76
N PRO A 119 -8.93 -11.61 13.95
CA PRO A 119 -9.72 -12.83 14.11
C PRO A 119 -10.97 -12.87 13.21
N ASN A 120 -11.00 -13.82 12.27
CA ASN A 120 -12.04 -14.00 11.25
C ASN A 120 -12.23 -12.82 10.27
N ILE A 121 -11.25 -11.94 10.14
CA ILE A 121 -11.27 -10.82 9.21
C ILE A 121 -10.10 -10.98 8.24
N TYR A 122 -10.43 -11.20 6.98
CA TYR A 122 -9.47 -11.51 5.93
C TYR A 122 -9.32 -10.36 4.93
N LEU A 123 -8.12 -10.22 4.43
CA LEU A 123 -7.77 -9.38 3.30
C LEU A 123 -7.36 -10.29 2.15
N GLU A 124 -7.88 -10.00 0.96
CA GLU A 124 -7.51 -10.71 -0.27
C GLU A 124 -6.63 -9.83 -1.16
N VAL A 125 -5.76 -10.48 -1.92
CA VAL A 125 -4.77 -9.84 -2.79
C VAL A 125 -5.18 -9.96 -4.25
N LEU A 126 -5.13 -8.83 -4.98
CA LEU A 126 -5.32 -8.75 -6.41
C LEU A 126 -4.06 -8.13 -7.04
N GLU A 127 -3.45 -8.78 -8.03
CA GLU A 127 -2.40 -8.17 -8.83
C GLU A 127 -3.00 -7.16 -9.79
N THR A 128 -2.57 -5.91 -9.71
CA THR A 128 -3.09 -4.79 -10.50
C THR A 128 -1.98 -4.01 -11.20
N PRO A 129 -1.18 -4.66 -12.04
CA PRO A 129 -0.09 -4.01 -12.74
C PRO A 129 -0.60 -2.97 -13.74
N GLY A 130 0.30 -2.06 -14.14
CA GLY A 130 0.02 -1.05 -15.15
C GLY A 130 0.53 0.33 -14.79
N HIS A 131 0.29 0.81 -13.57
CA HIS A 131 1.02 1.95 -13.03
C HIS A 131 2.50 1.57 -12.87
N CYS A 132 2.75 0.46 -12.22
CA CYS A 132 4.05 -0.22 -12.20
C CYS A 132 3.86 -1.75 -12.04
N PRO A 133 4.92 -2.55 -12.23
CA PRO A 133 4.81 -4.01 -12.11
C PRO A 133 4.60 -4.52 -10.68
N SER A 134 4.89 -3.70 -9.66
CA SER A 134 4.76 -4.12 -8.26
C SER A 134 3.34 -3.97 -7.70
N CYS A 135 2.42 -3.37 -8.46
CA CYS A 135 1.11 -2.98 -7.94
C CYS A 135 0.27 -4.17 -7.49
N LEU A 136 -0.16 -4.08 -6.24
CA LEU A 136 -1.16 -4.93 -5.61
C LEU A 136 -2.33 -4.06 -5.13
N THR A 137 -3.52 -4.56 -5.30
CA THR A 137 -4.72 -4.04 -4.66
C THR A 137 -5.13 -5.01 -3.56
N TYR A 138 -5.42 -4.49 -2.40
CA TYR A 138 -5.87 -5.27 -1.24
C TYR A 138 -7.33 -4.98 -0.95
N TYR A 139 -8.12 -5.99 -0.62
CA TYR A 139 -9.51 -5.75 -0.27
C TYR A 139 -10.02 -6.64 0.85
N THR A 140 -10.92 -6.09 1.64
CA THR A 140 -11.73 -6.76 2.64
C THR A 140 -13.20 -6.68 2.21
N ASP A 141 -14.13 -7.10 3.04
CA ASP A 141 -15.57 -6.92 2.76
C ASP A 141 -15.97 -5.44 2.63
N ASN A 142 -15.32 -4.53 3.38
CA ASN A 142 -15.71 -3.13 3.48
C ASN A 142 -14.78 -2.15 2.77
N TYR A 143 -13.51 -2.48 2.56
CA TYR A 143 -12.47 -1.59 2.07
C TYR A 143 -11.73 -2.17 0.89
N ILE A 144 -11.28 -1.31 -0.03
CA ILE A 144 -10.38 -1.68 -1.12
C ILE A 144 -9.24 -0.64 -1.21
N PHE A 145 -8.00 -1.10 -1.01
CA PHE A 145 -6.77 -0.30 -1.04
C PHE A 145 -6.13 -0.45 -2.41
N THR A 146 -6.25 0.57 -3.21
CA THR A 146 -5.94 0.50 -4.65
C THR A 146 -4.55 1.03 -5.01
N GLY A 147 -3.87 1.69 -4.05
CA GLY A 147 -2.67 2.45 -4.38
C GLY A 147 -2.92 3.35 -5.59
N ASP A 148 -1.95 3.40 -6.49
CA ASP A 148 -2.01 4.19 -7.72
C ASP A 148 -2.58 3.43 -8.93
N SER A 149 -3.01 2.18 -8.71
CA SER A 149 -3.68 1.41 -9.76
C SER A 149 -5.08 1.94 -10.06
N TYR A 150 -5.72 2.60 -9.10
CA TYR A 150 -6.99 3.28 -9.30
C TYR A 150 -7.18 4.41 -8.28
N ILE A 151 -7.26 5.63 -8.77
CA ILE A 151 -7.64 6.83 -8.00
C ILE A 151 -8.94 7.36 -8.63
N PRO A 152 -10.05 7.48 -7.89
CA PRO A 152 -11.33 7.96 -8.45
C PRO A 152 -11.16 9.30 -9.19
N ASN A 153 -11.78 9.39 -10.36
CA ASN A 153 -11.78 10.58 -11.25
C ASN A 153 -10.41 10.95 -11.85
N LEU A 154 -9.35 10.17 -11.60
CA LEU A 154 -8.04 10.39 -12.22
C LEU A 154 -7.70 9.26 -13.19
N LYS A 155 -6.88 9.61 -14.19
CA LYS A 155 -6.30 8.60 -15.08
C LYS A 155 -5.06 8.01 -14.41
N VAL A 156 -4.90 6.70 -14.50
CA VAL A 156 -3.69 6.02 -14.02
C VAL A 156 -2.47 6.54 -14.76
N VAL A 157 -1.45 6.93 -14.01
CA VAL A 157 -0.15 7.35 -14.53
C VAL A 157 0.59 6.11 -15.06
N THR A 158 0.87 6.07 -16.37
CA THR A 158 1.51 4.93 -17.04
C THR A 158 2.73 5.32 -17.87
N ASN A 159 3.17 6.56 -17.78
CA ASN A 159 4.33 7.12 -18.47
C ASN A 159 5.63 7.07 -17.65
N LEU A 160 5.57 6.51 -16.45
CA LEU A 160 6.74 6.22 -15.62
C LEU A 160 7.45 4.93 -16.10
N PRO A 161 8.72 4.70 -15.71
CA PRO A 161 9.44 3.49 -16.05
C PRO A 161 8.65 2.21 -15.72
N LYS A 162 8.53 1.31 -16.71
CA LYS A 162 7.74 0.07 -16.63
C LYS A 162 6.21 0.23 -16.54
N GLY A 163 5.67 1.44 -16.68
CA GLY A 163 4.24 1.65 -16.83
C GLY A 163 3.69 1.00 -18.09
N ASN A 164 2.44 0.50 -18.04
CA ASN A 164 1.78 -0.19 -19.14
C ASN A 164 0.29 0.18 -19.18
N LYS A 165 -0.08 0.93 -20.22
CA LYS A 165 -1.44 1.47 -20.35
C LYS A 165 -2.52 0.38 -20.51
N ILE A 166 -2.21 -0.73 -21.19
CA ILE A 166 -3.17 -1.82 -21.42
C ILE A 166 -3.43 -2.53 -20.09
N GLN A 167 -2.36 -2.92 -19.38
CA GLN A 167 -2.49 -3.54 -18.06
C GLN A 167 -3.21 -2.62 -17.06
N ALA A 168 -2.91 -1.31 -17.09
CA ALA A 168 -3.60 -0.35 -16.22
C ALA A 168 -5.10 -0.32 -16.48
N GLN A 169 -5.54 -0.36 -17.74
CA GLN A 169 -6.94 -0.38 -18.08
C GLN A 169 -7.64 -1.66 -17.60
N GLU A 170 -7.03 -2.82 -17.81
CA GLU A 170 -7.53 -4.11 -17.31
C GLU A 170 -7.61 -4.13 -15.77
N SER A 171 -6.58 -3.62 -15.09
CA SER A 171 -6.54 -3.50 -13.63
C SER A 171 -7.66 -2.61 -13.10
N VAL A 172 -7.86 -1.43 -13.72
CA VAL A 172 -8.95 -0.50 -13.35
C VAL A 172 -10.33 -1.15 -13.50
N GLU A 173 -10.57 -1.91 -14.56
CA GLU A 173 -11.85 -2.60 -14.75
C GLU A 173 -12.09 -3.66 -13.66
N ARG A 174 -11.07 -4.40 -13.28
CA ARG A 174 -11.14 -5.39 -12.18
C ARG A 174 -11.39 -4.72 -10.82
N ILE A 175 -10.65 -3.64 -10.53
CA ILE A 175 -10.80 -2.86 -9.30
C ILE A 175 -12.21 -2.28 -9.19
N LYS A 176 -12.74 -1.67 -10.25
CA LYS A 176 -14.07 -1.05 -10.24
C LYS A 176 -15.18 -2.02 -9.89
N ARG A 177 -15.12 -3.27 -10.39
CA ARG A 177 -16.10 -4.31 -10.02
C ARG A 177 -16.08 -4.63 -8.53
N LEU A 178 -14.90 -4.69 -7.91
CA LEU A 178 -14.75 -4.92 -6.48
C LEU A 178 -15.13 -3.69 -5.64
N ALA A 179 -14.94 -2.49 -6.20
CA ALA A 179 -15.19 -1.22 -5.53
C ALA A 179 -16.68 -0.85 -5.41
N GLU A 180 -17.58 -1.50 -6.17
CA GLU A 180 -19.03 -1.17 -6.17
C GLU A 180 -19.67 -1.22 -4.78
N THR A 181 -19.16 -2.05 -3.89
CA THR A 181 -19.71 -2.25 -2.53
C THR A 181 -18.73 -1.87 -1.42
N ARG A 182 -17.57 -1.30 -1.77
CA ARG A 182 -16.48 -1.03 -0.82
C ARG A 182 -16.08 0.43 -0.81
N THR A 183 -15.58 0.88 0.32
CA THR A 183 -14.88 2.17 0.40
C THR A 183 -13.56 2.05 -0.31
N VAL A 184 -13.32 2.89 -1.32
CA VAL A 184 -12.06 2.97 -2.05
C VAL A 184 -11.07 3.80 -1.25
N CYS A 185 -9.89 3.22 -1.01
CA CYS A 185 -8.76 3.81 -0.30
C CYS A 185 -7.59 3.94 -1.28
N PRO A 186 -7.50 5.05 -2.03
CA PRO A 186 -6.50 5.24 -3.09
C PRO A 186 -5.14 5.64 -2.54
N GLY A 187 -4.10 5.54 -3.38
CA GLY A 187 -2.73 5.99 -3.04
C GLY A 187 -2.62 7.50 -2.79
N HIS A 188 -3.50 8.29 -3.38
CA HIS A 188 -3.58 9.76 -3.20
C HIS A 188 -5.02 10.23 -3.12
N GLY A 189 -5.26 11.36 -2.44
CA GLY A 189 -6.57 11.97 -2.28
C GLY A 189 -7.42 11.32 -1.20
N GLU A 190 -8.69 11.68 -1.16
CA GLU A 190 -9.62 11.22 -0.13
C GLU A 190 -10.14 9.80 -0.40
N SER A 191 -10.44 9.07 0.68
CA SER A 191 -11.19 7.82 0.59
C SER A 191 -12.59 8.07 0.02
N TYR A 192 -13.04 7.18 -0.87
CA TYR A 192 -14.28 7.38 -1.62
C TYR A 192 -15.28 6.26 -1.36
N ILE A 193 -16.49 6.62 -0.98
CA ILE A 193 -17.63 5.70 -0.86
C ILE A 193 -18.50 5.87 -2.11
N HIS A 194 -18.73 4.79 -2.86
CA HIS A 194 -19.74 4.81 -3.90
C HIS A 194 -21.12 5.03 -3.25
N ASN A 195 -21.65 6.25 -3.33
CA ASN A 195 -23.05 6.49 -2.95
C ASN A 195 -23.94 5.63 -3.86
N LYS A 196 -24.73 4.76 -3.24
CA LYS A 196 -25.79 4.00 -3.91
C LYS A 196 -26.91 4.90 -4.38
#